data_24b3d8455a89350cd731570020afed63
#
_entry.id   24b3d8455a89350cd731570020afed63
#
_cell.length_a   1.000
_cell.length_b   1.000
_cell.length_c   1.000
_cell.angle_alpha   90.00
_cell.angle_beta   90.00
_cell.angle_gamma   90.00
#
_symmetry.space_group_name_H-M   'P 1'
#
loop_
_entity.id
_entity.type
_entity.pdbx_description
1 polymer ?
#
loop_
_entity_poly.entity_id
_entity_poly.type
_entity_poly.pdbx_seq_one_letter_code
_entity_poly.pdbx_strand_id
1 'polypeptide(L)'
;QLDVTIHHGTDRPTGDTLADTITNHDLIVTTYGVVRNDIEQLQEIQFHRVVLDEAQKIKNTEAKRTQAIRALSTQHRLALTGTPVENRLSELWSIMEFCNPGLLGSETAFRDAFARPIEQHGNEEKLSELRRLIRPFILRRSKTDETVIDDLPSKIETKEYCTLTEEQASLYK
;
A
#
# COMPACT_ATOMS: atom_id res chain seq x y z
N GLN A 1 -16.99 -17.90 -13.49
CA GLN A 1 -15.83 -17.18 -14.03
C GLN A 1 -16.11 -15.68 -13.87
N LEU A 2 -15.15 -14.90 -13.33
CA LEU A 2 -15.31 -13.44 -13.20
C LEU A 2 -15.17 -12.77 -14.56
N ASP A 3 -16.01 -11.78 -14.82
CA ASP A 3 -15.87 -10.90 -15.98
C ASP A 3 -14.91 -9.76 -15.61
N VAL A 4 -13.80 -9.64 -16.36
CA VAL A 4 -12.66 -8.77 -16.01
C VAL A 4 -12.43 -7.76 -17.11
N THR A 5 -12.31 -6.49 -16.73
CA THR A 5 -11.89 -5.42 -17.67
C THR A 5 -10.63 -4.71 -17.18
N ILE A 6 -9.84 -4.18 -18.13
CA ILE A 6 -8.63 -3.40 -17.84
C ILE A 6 -8.89 -1.94 -18.18
N HIS A 7 -8.91 -1.10 -17.12
CA HIS A 7 -9.03 0.36 -17.28
C HIS A 7 -7.64 0.99 -17.32
N HIS A 8 -7.06 1.07 -18.52
CA HIS A 8 -5.70 1.56 -18.77
C HIS A 8 -5.52 2.11 -20.19
N GLY A 9 -4.47 2.90 -20.40
CA GLY A 9 -4.13 3.48 -21.71
C GLY A 9 -4.81 4.81 -21.99
N THR A 10 -4.57 5.33 -23.20
CA THR A 10 -5.11 6.61 -23.67
C THR A 10 -6.57 6.50 -24.11
N ASP A 11 -6.95 5.33 -24.62
CA ASP A 11 -8.28 5.06 -25.21
C ASP A 11 -9.24 4.42 -24.19
N ARG A 12 -8.91 4.49 -22.89
CA ARG A 12 -9.76 3.95 -21.83
C ARG A 12 -11.10 4.71 -21.74
N PRO A 13 -12.18 4.03 -21.36
CA PRO A 13 -13.48 4.67 -21.16
C PRO A 13 -13.41 5.83 -20.19
N THR A 14 -14.17 6.91 -20.47
CA THR A 14 -14.32 8.08 -19.59
C THR A 14 -15.78 8.54 -19.60
N GLY A 15 -16.19 9.39 -18.64
CA GLY A 15 -17.56 9.86 -18.53
C GLY A 15 -18.55 8.73 -18.33
N ASP A 16 -19.71 8.82 -18.97
CA ASP A 16 -20.80 7.84 -18.84
C ASP A 16 -20.37 6.43 -19.26
N THR A 17 -19.50 6.32 -20.27
CA THR A 17 -18.96 5.02 -20.73
C THR A 17 -18.09 4.33 -19.68
N LEU A 18 -17.45 5.08 -18.78
CA LEU A 18 -16.70 4.50 -17.67
C LEU A 18 -17.65 3.88 -16.64
N ALA A 19 -18.71 4.57 -16.27
CA ALA A 19 -19.70 4.07 -15.33
C ALA A 19 -20.38 2.80 -15.85
N ASP A 20 -20.75 2.78 -17.12
CA ASP A 20 -21.33 1.60 -17.78
C ASP A 20 -20.32 0.44 -17.83
N THR A 21 -19.06 0.72 -18.16
CA THR A 21 -18.01 -0.32 -18.17
C THR A 21 -17.83 -0.93 -16.80
N ILE A 22 -17.76 -0.12 -15.75
CA ILE A 22 -17.57 -0.60 -14.38
C ILE A 22 -18.78 -1.42 -13.91
N THR A 23 -20.01 -0.98 -14.23
CA THR A 23 -21.24 -1.65 -13.79
C THR A 23 -21.42 -3.01 -14.47
N ASN A 24 -20.91 -3.19 -15.67
CA ASN A 24 -21.08 -4.40 -16.47
C ASN A 24 -19.97 -5.45 -16.24
N HIS A 25 -18.97 -5.20 -15.38
CA HIS A 25 -17.88 -6.13 -15.12
C HIS A 25 -17.74 -6.43 -13.62
N ASP A 26 -17.32 -7.65 -13.30
CA ASP A 26 -17.10 -8.08 -11.92
C ASP A 26 -15.81 -7.53 -11.31
N LEU A 27 -14.77 -7.35 -12.15
CA LEU A 27 -13.44 -6.90 -11.72
C LEU A 27 -12.85 -5.89 -12.69
N ILE A 28 -12.42 -4.77 -12.16
CA ILE A 28 -11.70 -3.72 -12.88
C ILE A 28 -10.24 -3.70 -12.44
N VAL A 29 -9.33 -3.95 -13.35
CA VAL A 29 -7.88 -3.85 -13.12
C VAL A 29 -7.38 -2.52 -13.65
N THR A 30 -6.70 -1.75 -12.80
CA THR A 30 -6.18 -0.44 -13.18
C THR A 30 -4.86 -0.13 -12.46
N THR A 31 -4.28 1.04 -12.70
CA THR A 31 -3.06 1.49 -12.04
C THR A 31 -3.30 2.68 -11.12
N TYR A 32 -2.43 2.87 -10.14
CA TYR A 32 -2.45 4.03 -9.25
C TYR A 32 -2.42 5.37 -10.00
N GLY A 33 -1.71 5.43 -11.15
CA GLY A 33 -1.62 6.61 -11.98
C GLY A 33 -2.93 6.94 -12.67
N VAL A 34 -3.62 5.94 -13.20
CA VAL A 34 -4.93 6.08 -13.84
C VAL A 34 -5.98 6.50 -12.82
N VAL A 35 -6.03 5.85 -11.65
CA VAL A 35 -6.96 6.26 -10.57
C VAL A 35 -6.76 7.72 -10.20
N ARG A 36 -5.51 8.19 -10.04
CA ARG A 36 -5.25 9.60 -9.75
C ARG A 36 -5.76 10.54 -10.84
N ASN A 37 -5.64 10.14 -12.11
CA ASN A 37 -6.06 10.98 -13.23
C ASN A 37 -7.58 11.02 -13.39
N ASP A 38 -8.27 9.93 -13.08
CA ASP A 38 -9.70 9.74 -13.32
C ASP A 38 -10.52 9.82 -12.00
N ILE A 39 -9.90 10.32 -10.92
CA ILE A 39 -10.52 10.28 -9.57
C ILE A 39 -11.86 11.00 -9.51
N GLU A 40 -12.03 12.12 -10.24
CA GLU A 40 -13.29 12.88 -10.26
C GLU A 40 -14.49 12.01 -10.69
N GLN A 41 -14.26 11.05 -11.59
CA GLN A 41 -15.28 10.13 -12.05
C GLN A 41 -15.38 8.88 -11.17
N LEU A 42 -14.22 8.33 -10.76
CA LEU A 42 -14.17 7.08 -10.00
C LEU A 42 -14.72 7.25 -8.57
N GLN A 43 -14.62 8.41 -7.95
CA GLN A 43 -15.16 8.66 -6.61
C GLN A 43 -16.69 8.66 -6.55
N GLU A 44 -17.36 8.90 -7.68
CA GLU A 44 -18.83 8.85 -7.79
C GLU A 44 -19.36 7.40 -7.81
N ILE A 45 -18.48 6.44 -8.03
CA ILE A 45 -18.85 5.02 -8.15
C ILE A 45 -18.65 4.32 -6.80
N GLN A 46 -19.70 3.64 -6.34
CA GLN A 46 -19.63 2.82 -5.12
C GLN A 46 -19.07 1.43 -5.44
N PHE A 47 -17.83 1.19 -5.08
CA PHE A 47 -17.21 -0.12 -5.23
C PHE A 47 -17.59 -1.05 -4.06
N HIS A 48 -17.76 -2.33 -4.34
CA HIS A 48 -17.89 -3.33 -3.28
C HIS A 48 -16.55 -3.51 -2.56
N ARG A 49 -15.43 -3.59 -3.32
CA ARG A 49 -14.09 -3.79 -2.75
C ARG A 49 -13.03 -3.06 -3.57
N VAL A 50 -12.08 -2.45 -2.88
CA VAL A 50 -10.84 -1.93 -3.47
C VAL A 50 -9.67 -2.72 -2.90
N VAL A 51 -8.88 -3.31 -3.81
CA VAL A 51 -7.66 -4.07 -3.47
C VAL A 51 -6.46 -3.32 -4.01
N LEU A 52 -5.51 -3.01 -3.15
CA LEU A 52 -4.24 -2.41 -3.54
C LEU A 52 -3.16 -3.49 -3.57
N ASP A 53 -2.56 -3.69 -4.73
CA ASP A 53 -1.32 -4.46 -4.84
C ASP A 53 -0.13 -3.51 -4.73
N GLU A 54 0.96 -3.95 -4.09
CA GLU A 54 2.12 -3.11 -3.75
C GLU A 54 1.72 -1.83 -3.00
N ALA A 55 0.96 -2.02 -1.91
CA ALA A 55 0.34 -0.91 -1.16
C ALA A 55 1.35 0.08 -0.55
N GLN A 56 2.65 -0.22 -0.50
CA GLN A 56 3.68 0.76 -0.17
C GLN A 56 3.70 1.96 -1.14
N LYS A 57 3.03 1.86 -2.29
CA LYS A 57 2.82 3.00 -3.21
C LYS A 57 1.99 4.13 -2.60
N ILE A 58 1.21 3.88 -1.53
CA ILE A 58 0.43 4.89 -0.82
C ILE A 58 1.04 5.31 0.53
N LYS A 59 2.31 5.01 0.80
CA LYS A 59 3.01 5.33 2.05
C LYS A 59 3.14 6.81 2.35
N ASN A 60 3.20 7.66 1.32
CA ASN A 60 3.25 9.11 1.47
C ASN A 60 1.83 9.69 1.45
N THR A 61 1.38 10.21 2.58
CA THR A 61 0.03 10.74 2.82
C THR A 61 -0.29 11.97 2.00
N GLU A 62 0.72 12.82 1.73
CA GLU A 62 0.57 14.08 0.98
C GLU A 62 0.56 13.86 -0.54
N ALA A 63 0.97 12.69 -1.01
CA ALA A 63 1.01 12.41 -2.43
C ALA A 63 -0.40 12.41 -3.04
N LYS A 64 -0.59 13.12 -4.15
CA LYS A 64 -1.87 13.17 -4.90
C LYS A 64 -2.43 11.78 -5.18
N ARG A 65 -1.55 10.80 -5.44
CA ARG A 65 -1.93 9.40 -5.63
C ARG A 65 -2.59 8.78 -4.39
N THR A 66 -2.03 9.00 -3.20
CA THR A 66 -2.57 8.50 -1.94
C THR A 66 -3.93 9.12 -1.64
N GLN A 67 -4.05 10.44 -1.86
CA GLN A 67 -5.30 11.15 -1.69
C GLN A 67 -6.39 10.62 -2.63
N ALA A 68 -6.07 10.40 -3.90
CA ALA A 68 -6.99 9.82 -4.87
C ALA A 68 -7.47 8.42 -4.48
N ILE A 69 -6.55 7.55 -4.06
CA ILE A 69 -6.91 6.19 -3.62
C ILE A 69 -7.83 6.22 -2.39
N ARG A 70 -7.58 7.11 -1.43
CA ARG A 70 -8.43 7.26 -0.24
C ARG A 70 -9.82 7.83 -0.54
N ALA A 71 -9.93 8.63 -1.60
CA ALA A 71 -11.21 9.22 -2.04
C ALA A 71 -12.15 8.21 -2.71
N LEU A 72 -11.67 7.01 -3.09
CA LEU A 72 -12.53 5.99 -3.66
C LEU A 72 -13.60 5.54 -2.67
N SER A 73 -14.86 5.57 -3.12
CA SER A 73 -16.00 5.10 -2.35
C SER A 73 -16.07 3.57 -2.39
N THR A 74 -15.99 2.89 -1.24
CA THR A 74 -15.97 1.42 -1.18
C THR A 74 -16.43 0.88 0.16
N GLN A 75 -17.05 -0.31 0.15
CA GLN A 75 -17.45 -1.02 1.37
C GLN A 75 -16.30 -1.73 2.07
N HIS A 76 -15.38 -2.30 1.29
CA HIS A 76 -14.25 -3.08 1.81
C HIS A 76 -12.94 -2.63 1.20
N ARG A 77 -11.88 -2.64 2.00
CA ARG A 77 -10.53 -2.27 1.59
C ARG A 77 -9.53 -3.33 1.96
N LEU A 78 -8.65 -3.66 1.03
CA LEU A 78 -7.57 -4.62 1.23
C LEU A 78 -6.27 -4.06 0.66
N ALA A 79 -5.17 -4.25 1.38
CA ALA A 79 -3.84 -3.85 0.95
C ALA A 79 -2.90 -5.07 0.97
N LEU A 80 -2.24 -5.32 -0.15
CA LEU A 80 -1.21 -6.34 -0.32
C LEU A 80 0.14 -5.65 -0.41
N THR A 81 1.11 -6.07 0.40
CA THR A 81 2.47 -5.54 0.38
C THR A 81 3.46 -6.51 0.99
N GLY A 82 4.65 -6.61 0.42
CA GLY A 82 5.77 -7.32 1.03
C GLY A 82 6.49 -6.49 2.11
N THR A 83 6.34 -5.16 2.08
CA THR A 83 7.07 -4.21 2.94
C THR A 83 6.15 -3.13 3.48
N PRO A 84 5.34 -3.42 4.51
CA PRO A 84 4.40 -2.44 5.09
C PRO A 84 5.12 -1.25 5.76
N VAL A 85 6.34 -1.45 6.21
CA VAL A 85 7.23 -0.42 6.78
C VAL A 85 8.62 -0.59 6.15
N GLU A 86 9.09 0.43 5.45
CA GLU A 86 10.46 0.47 4.92
C GLU A 86 11.36 1.35 5.81
N ASN A 87 10.93 2.56 6.12
CA ASN A 87 11.74 3.55 6.81
C ASN A 87 11.09 4.16 8.05
N ARG A 88 9.76 4.35 8.03
CA ARG A 88 9.05 5.08 9.08
C ARG A 88 7.70 4.44 9.40
N LEU A 89 7.29 4.53 10.67
CA LEU A 89 5.96 4.06 11.09
C LEU A 89 4.79 4.85 10.48
N SER A 90 5.03 6.08 10.01
CA SER A 90 4.03 6.83 9.23
C SER A 90 3.62 6.13 7.93
N GLU A 91 4.49 5.29 7.36
CA GLU A 91 4.16 4.45 6.19
C GLU A 91 3.11 3.41 6.55
N LEU A 92 3.28 2.75 7.70
CA LEU A 92 2.28 1.82 8.25
C LEU A 92 0.97 2.54 8.53
N TRP A 93 1.03 3.72 9.16
CA TRP A 93 -0.18 4.52 9.43
C TRP A 93 -0.95 4.80 8.15
N SER A 94 -0.26 5.17 7.06
CA SER A 94 -0.89 5.48 5.78
C SER A 94 -1.65 4.28 5.20
N ILE A 95 -1.07 3.07 5.27
CA ILE A 95 -1.72 1.84 4.80
C ILE A 95 -2.89 1.46 5.71
N MET A 96 -2.71 1.56 7.03
CA MET A 96 -3.77 1.26 8.00
C MET A 96 -4.94 2.23 7.89
N GLU A 97 -4.67 3.52 7.67
CA GLU A 97 -5.70 4.54 7.44
C GLU A 97 -6.51 4.28 6.17
N PHE A 98 -5.87 3.74 5.12
CA PHE A 98 -6.61 3.28 3.95
C PHE A 98 -7.51 2.08 4.29
N CYS A 99 -6.97 1.03 4.94
CA CYS A 99 -7.72 -0.20 5.22
C CYS A 99 -8.82 0.00 6.27
N ASN A 100 -8.53 0.77 7.32
CA ASN A 100 -9.37 0.95 8.51
C ASN A 100 -9.35 2.44 8.93
N PRO A 101 -10.08 3.32 8.25
CA PRO A 101 -10.05 4.75 8.52
C PRO A 101 -10.35 5.05 10.00
N GLY A 102 -9.49 5.87 10.61
CA GLY A 102 -9.62 6.30 12.00
C GLY A 102 -9.13 5.32 13.07
N LEU A 103 -8.78 4.07 12.73
CA LEU A 103 -8.33 3.06 13.71
C LEU A 103 -7.15 3.54 14.55
N LEU A 104 -6.17 4.18 13.91
CA LEU A 104 -4.95 4.67 14.56
C LEU A 104 -5.01 6.17 14.92
N GLY A 105 -6.18 6.79 14.80
CA GLY A 105 -6.35 8.23 14.97
C GLY A 105 -5.73 9.07 13.86
N SER A 106 -5.66 10.39 14.05
CA SER A 106 -5.00 11.27 13.08
C SER A 106 -3.51 10.97 12.95
N GLU A 107 -2.91 11.32 11.81
CA GLU A 107 -1.45 11.15 11.58
C GLU A 107 -0.61 11.81 12.68
N THR A 108 -1.02 13.01 13.11
CA THR A 108 -0.34 13.73 14.20
C THR A 108 -0.46 12.97 15.53
N ALA A 109 -1.66 12.50 15.88
CA ALA A 109 -1.87 11.73 17.12
C ALA A 109 -1.06 10.43 17.11
N PHE A 110 -1.06 9.69 15.99
CA PHE A 110 -0.27 8.48 15.83
C PHE A 110 1.24 8.74 15.95
N ARG A 111 1.72 9.81 15.31
CA ARG A 111 3.13 10.20 15.39
C ARG A 111 3.57 10.49 16.82
N ASP A 112 2.75 11.20 17.57
CA ASP A 112 3.08 11.58 18.95
C ASP A 112 2.92 10.42 19.93
N ALA A 113 1.90 9.56 19.74
CA ALA A 113 1.63 8.42 20.63
C ALA A 113 2.54 7.21 20.37
N PHE A 114 2.92 6.96 19.12
CA PHE A 114 3.64 5.75 18.72
C PHE A 114 4.94 6.02 17.95
N ALA A 115 4.89 6.78 16.83
CA ALA A 115 6.04 6.86 15.95
C ALA A 115 7.27 7.48 16.64
N ARG A 116 7.13 8.65 17.27
CA ARG A 116 8.24 9.30 17.97
C ARG A 116 8.79 8.48 19.14
N PRO A 117 7.97 7.97 20.07
CA PRO A 117 8.47 7.13 21.16
C PRO A 117 9.22 5.90 20.67
N ILE A 118 8.74 5.24 19.63
CA ILE A 118 9.34 4.02 19.11
C ILE A 118 10.61 4.32 18.30
N GLU A 119 10.54 5.26 17.34
CA GLU A 119 11.64 5.52 16.41
C GLU A 119 12.80 6.30 17.04
N GLN A 120 12.50 7.25 17.93
CA GLN A 120 13.52 8.11 18.55
C GLN A 120 14.03 7.59 19.90
N HIS A 121 13.18 6.88 20.65
CA HIS A 121 13.50 6.47 22.01
C HIS A 121 13.52 4.96 22.21
N GLY A 122 13.26 4.15 21.17
CA GLY A 122 13.26 2.70 21.26
C GLY A 122 12.24 2.14 22.25
N ASN A 123 11.10 2.81 22.45
CA ASN A 123 10.12 2.44 23.47
C ASN A 123 9.42 1.12 23.13
N GLU A 124 9.86 0.03 23.75
CA GLU A 124 9.36 -1.34 23.53
C GLU A 124 7.92 -1.52 24.02
N GLU A 125 7.49 -0.79 25.05
CA GLU A 125 6.11 -0.85 25.54
C GLU A 125 5.15 -0.30 24.47
N LYS A 126 5.47 0.86 23.90
CA LYS A 126 4.69 1.45 22.80
C LYS A 126 4.71 0.60 21.54
N LEU A 127 5.83 -0.04 21.24
CA LEU A 127 5.91 -0.98 20.12
C LEU A 127 5.00 -2.21 20.35
N SER A 128 4.98 -2.75 21.56
CA SER A 128 4.11 -3.87 21.92
C SER A 128 2.62 -3.48 21.87
N GLU A 129 2.29 -2.29 22.37
CA GLU A 129 0.94 -1.73 22.29
C GLU A 129 0.47 -1.60 20.84
N LEU A 130 1.28 -0.99 19.97
CA LEU A 130 0.99 -0.84 18.54
C LEU A 130 0.79 -2.20 17.88
N ARG A 131 1.71 -3.16 18.10
CA ARG A 131 1.60 -4.52 17.55
C ARG A 131 0.28 -5.20 17.95
N ARG A 132 -0.13 -5.07 19.20
CA ARG A 132 -1.40 -5.63 19.70
C ARG A 132 -2.61 -5.00 19.01
N LEU A 133 -2.56 -3.68 18.79
CA LEU A 133 -3.64 -2.93 18.14
C LEU A 133 -3.84 -3.32 16.68
N ILE A 134 -2.74 -3.49 15.91
CA ILE A 134 -2.82 -3.77 14.48
C ILE A 134 -2.93 -5.26 14.14
N ARG A 135 -2.54 -6.15 15.06
CA ARG A 135 -2.50 -7.61 14.82
C ARG A 135 -3.79 -8.21 14.22
N PRO A 136 -5.01 -7.81 14.63
CA PRO A 136 -6.25 -8.37 14.08
C PRO A 136 -6.47 -8.04 12.59
N PHE A 137 -5.78 -7.01 12.06
CA PHE A 137 -5.97 -6.48 10.72
C PHE A 137 -4.84 -6.87 9.75
N ILE A 138 -3.79 -7.55 10.25
CA ILE A 138 -2.61 -7.91 9.46
C ILE A 138 -2.46 -9.42 9.40
N LEU A 139 -2.46 -9.96 8.19
CA LEU A 139 -2.06 -11.34 7.91
C LEU A 139 -0.65 -11.34 7.30
N ARG A 140 0.33 -11.85 8.04
CA ARG A 140 1.70 -12.01 7.54
C ARG A 140 2.01 -13.48 7.33
N ARG A 141 2.43 -13.83 6.11
CA ARG A 141 2.95 -15.15 5.75
C ARG A 141 4.41 -15.02 5.32
N SER A 142 5.26 -15.90 5.83
CA SER A 142 6.66 -15.95 5.42
C SER A 142 6.81 -16.93 4.25
N LYS A 143 7.74 -16.65 3.31
CA LYS A 143 8.13 -17.62 2.27
C LYS A 143 8.81 -18.86 2.83
N THR A 144 9.28 -18.80 4.10
CA THR A 144 9.88 -19.92 4.82
C THR A 144 8.87 -20.74 5.62
N ASP A 145 7.58 -20.41 5.55
CA ASP A 145 6.51 -21.16 6.21
C ASP A 145 6.09 -22.31 5.30
N GLU A 146 6.60 -23.50 5.61
CA GLU A 146 6.37 -24.74 4.86
C GLU A 146 4.88 -25.13 4.77
N THR A 147 4.03 -24.59 5.67
CA THR A 147 2.58 -24.81 5.62
C THR A 147 1.91 -24.02 4.50
N VAL A 148 2.60 -23.07 3.89
CA VAL A 148 2.07 -22.17 2.85
C VAL A 148 2.55 -22.54 1.46
N ILE A 149 3.81 -22.96 1.31
CA ILE A 149 4.41 -23.31 0.01
C ILE A 149 5.49 -24.38 0.21
N ASP A 150 5.29 -25.56 -0.37
CA ASP A 150 6.24 -26.68 -0.30
C ASP A 150 7.31 -26.66 -1.41
N ASP A 151 7.14 -25.86 -2.46
CA ASP A 151 7.93 -25.89 -3.70
C ASP A 151 9.01 -24.81 -3.84
N LEU A 152 9.27 -23.99 -2.82
CA LEU A 152 10.31 -22.96 -2.93
C LEU A 152 11.69 -23.55 -2.64
N PRO A 153 12.66 -23.37 -3.56
CA PRO A 153 14.04 -23.74 -3.28
C PRO A 153 14.60 -22.90 -2.13
N SER A 154 15.60 -23.44 -1.42
CA SER A 154 16.28 -22.73 -0.36
C SER A 154 16.88 -21.42 -0.88
N LYS A 155 16.67 -20.33 -0.12
CA LYS A 155 17.22 -19.01 -0.48
C LYS A 155 18.75 -19.04 -0.36
N ILE A 156 19.44 -18.76 -1.46
CA ILE A 156 20.90 -18.55 -1.48
C ILE A 156 21.14 -17.05 -1.58
N GLU A 157 21.83 -16.47 -0.59
CA GLU A 157 22.25 -15.06 -0.61
C GLU A 157 23.76 -14.98 -0.77
N THR A 158 24.22 -14.32 -1.82
CA THR A 158 25.63 -14.02 -2.04
C THR A 158 25.83 -12.50 -1.95
N LYS A 159 26.79 -12.08 -1.12
CA LYS A 159 27.20 -10.67 -1.04
C LYS A 159 28.36 -10.43 -1.99
N GLU A 160 28.13 -9.62 -3.01
CA GLU A 160 29.18 -9.15 -3.90
C GLU A 160 29.54 -7.70 -3.56
N TYR A 161 30.83 -7.43 -3.38
CA TYR A 161 31.35 -6.10 -3.07
C TYR A 161 31.93 -5.49 -4.34
N CYS A 162 31.33 -4.40 -4.82
CA CYS A 162 31.85 -3.62 -5.93
C CYS A 162 32.57 -2.39 -5.40
N THR A 163 33.81 -2.16 -5.84
CA THR A 163 34.54 -0.92 -5.57
C THR A 163 34.05 0.18 -6.50
N LEU A 164 33.82 1.37 -5.95
CA LEU A 164 33.48 2.55 -6.75
C LEU A 164 34.67 2.92 -7.65
N THR A 165 34.40 3.35 -8.89
CA THR A 165 35.41 3.99 -9.72
C THR A 165 35.83 5.32 -9.11
N GLU A 166 37.00 5.86 -9.50
CA GLU A 166 37.49 7.16 -9.02
C GLU A 166 36.49 8.28 -9.33
N GLU A 167 35.83 8.23 -10.50
CA GLU A 167 34.82 9.17 -10.91
C GLU A 167 33.57 9.10 -10.01
N GLN A 168 33.08 7.89 -9.72
CA GLN A 168 31.97 7.68 -8.80
C GLN A 168 32.32 8.16 -7.38
N ALA A 169 33.50 7.83 -6.89
CA ALA A 169 33.95 8.26 -5.56
C ALA A 169 34.05 9.77 -5.44
N SER A 170 34.37 10.49 -6.53
CA SER A 170 34.43 11.95 -6.55
C SER A 170 33.05 12.64 -6.45
N LEU A 171 31.98 11.96 -6.89
CA LEU A 171 30.61 12.46 -6.82
C LEU A 171 29.97 12.35 -5.42
N TYR A 172 30.57 11.54 -4.53
CA TYR A 172 30.10 11.35 -3.16
C TYR A 172 30.86 12.17 -2.10
N LYS A 173 31.84 13.00 -2.53
CA LYS A 173 32.52 14.00 -1.69
C LYS A 173 31.82 15.35 -1.79
#